data_865b301b3881a134321340483eaa0c19
#
_entry.id   865b301b3881a134321340483eaa0c19
#
_cell.length_a   1.000
_cell.length_b   1.000
_cell.length_c   1.000
_cell.angle_alpha   90.00
_cell.angle_beta   90.00
_cell.angle_gamma   90.00
#
_symmetry.space_group_name_H-M   'P 1'
#
loop_
_entity.id
_entity.type
_entity.pdbx_description
1 polymer ?
#
loop_
_entity_poly.entity_id
_entity_poly.type
_entity_poly.pdbx_seq_one_letter_code
_entity_poly.pdbx_strand_id
1 'polypeptide(L)'
;IRLQDGQVEQHWVTSGQLMQLVQTANNRTLLMATVDGRILWWPTQQNAPLLSLMHLADSGFLVVDQRGFYDSNRPGDIPAVSWVMADEPRKALPLEAFMRDFYQPGLFGRLLAGEILQLPTTLSDLNRVPPKVDIVSVETQSNGKARITVKVEDVQGASAHSGAEDVRVFRNGQLVGFYPENDGDAL
;
A
#
# COMPACT_ATOMS: atom_id res chain seq x y z
N ILE A 1 8.48 24.75 -19.94
CA ILE A 1 8.75 26.05 -20.62
C ILE A 1 9.66 25.78 -21.82
N ARG A 2 9.22 26.13 -23.01
CA ARG A 2 10.07 26.07 -24.19
C ARG A 2 11.02 27.27 -24.19
N LEU A 3 12.32 27.06 -24.26
CA LEU A 3 13.32 28.14 -24.14
C LEU A 3 13.34 29.09 -25.34
N GLN A 4 12.84 28.65 -26.51
CA GLN A 4 12.88 29.44 -27.74
C GLN A 4 11.78 30.53 -27.82
N ASP A 5 10.64 30.30 -27.21
CA ASP A 5 9.47 31.17 -27.32
C ASP A 5 8.81 31.54 -25.98
N GLY A 6 9.33 31.01 -24.88
CA GLY A 6 8.78 31.22 -23.53
C GLY A 6 7.43 30.52 -23.27
N GLN A 7 6.95 29.71 -24.20
CA GLN A 7 5.69 29.01 -24.06
C GLN A 7 5.78 27.90 -23.00
N VAL A 8 4.74 27.77 -22.19
CA VAL A 8 4.57 26.65 -21.25
C VAL A 8 3.91 25.51 -22.02
N GLU A 9 4.69 24.45 -22.32
CA GLU A 9 4.15 23.27 -23.01
C GLU A 9 3.39 22.35 -22.08
N GLN A 10 3.90 22.20 -20.86
CA GLN A 10 3.30 21.33 -19.85
C GLN A 10 3.66 21.81 -18.45
N HIS A 11 2.75 21.68 -17.51
CA HIS A 11 3.02 21.87 -16.09
C HIS A 11 2.50 20.66 -15.30
N TRP A 12 3.16 20.38 -14.21
CA TRP A 12 2.80 19.28 -13.29
C TRP A 12 2.46 19.90 -11.93
N VAL A 13 1.38 19.42 -11.32
CA VAL A 13 0.94 19.88 -10.00
C VAL A 13 1.12 18.74 -9.01
N THR A 14 1.94 18.95 -7.98
CA THR A 14 2.15 18.01 -6.89
C THR A 14 1.28 18.37 -5.70
N SER A 15 0.87 17.38 -4.92
CA SER A 15 0.14 17.59 -3.66
C SER A 15 1.03 18.08 -2.51
N GLY A 16 2.35 18.13 -2.70
CA GLY A 16 3.32 18.59 -1.72
C GLY A 16 4.32 19.57 -2.30
N GLN A 17 4.99 20.33 -1.42
CA GLN A 17 6.04 21.24 -1.83
C GLN A 17 7.22 20.46 -2.43
N LEU A 18 7.65 20.87 -3.62
CA LEU A 18 8.77 20.27 -4.32
C LEU A 18 10.10 20.73 -3.69
N MET A 19 10.96 19.79 -3.39
CA MET A 19 12.34 20.04 -2.95
C MET A 19 13.34 19.92 -4.09
N GLN A 20 13.19 18.87 -4.90
CA GLN A 20 14.12 18.56 -5.98
C GLN A 20 13.41 17.90 -7.13
N LEU A 21 13.87 18.19 -8.33
CA LEU A 21 13.44 17.61 -9.58
C LEU A 21 14.65 17.04 -10.32
N VAL A 22 14.54 15.81 -10.77
CA VAL A 22 15.54 15.15 -11.63
C VAL A 22 14.83 14.53 -12.82
N GLN A 23 15.33 14.78 -14.01
CA GLN A 23 14.87 14.10 -15.22
C GLN A 23 15.74 12.88 -15.49
N THR A 24 15.11 11.75 -15.85
CA THR A 24 15.85 10.54 -16.23
C THR A 24 16.59 10.73 -17.56
N ALA A 25 17.66 9.98 -17.79
CA ALA A 25 18.51 10.10 -18.97
C ALA A 25 17.77 9.92 -20.30
N ASN A 26 16.67 9.18 -20.31
CA ASN A 26 15.83 8.98 -21.50
C ASN A 26 14.75 10.08 -21.68
N ASN A 27 14.73 11.10 -20.83
CA ASN A 27 13.77 12.22 -20.82
C ASN A 27 12.30 11.81 -20.71
N ARG A 28 11.98 10.58 -20.29
CA ARG A 28 10.61 10.08 -20.22
C ARG A 28 9.99 10.15 -18.84
N THR A 29 10.82 10.36 -17.81
CA THR A 29 10.35 10.37 -16.42
C THR A 29 11.00 11.51 -15.65
N LEU A 30 10.20 12.15 -14.81
CA LEU A 30 10.64 13.07 -13.78
C LEU A 30 10.59 12.39 -12.42
N LEU A 31 11.67 12.50 -11.66
CA LEU A 31 11.71 12.12 -10.26
C LEU A 31 11.57 13.41 -9.45
N MET A 32 10.54 13.47 -8.62
CA MET A 32 10.22 14.66 -7.84
C MET A 32 10.26 14.30 -6.35
N ALA A 33 11.23 14.85 -5.63
CA ALA A 33 11.26 14.76 -4.18
C ALA A 33 10.45 15.89 -3.54
N THR A 34 9.60 15.55 -2.59
CA THR A 34 8.71 16.50 -1.89
C THR A 34 9.09 16.64 -0.42
N VAL A 35 8.74 17.76 0.19
CA VAL A 35 9.07 18.09 1.61
C VAL A 35 8.49 17.08 2.60
N ASP A 36 7.38 16.43 2.25
CA ASP A 36 6.76 15.37 3.05
C ASP A 36 7.42 13.99 2.91
N GLY A 37 8.61 13.94 2.26
CA GLY A 37 9.43 12.73 2.18
C GLY A 37 9.03 11.75 1.08
N ARG A 38 8.17 12.14 0.14
CA ARG A 38 7.82 11.29 -1.01
C ARG A 38 8.75 11.54 -2.18
N ILE A 39 9.00 10.47 -2.95
CA ILE A 39 9.60 10.53 -4.28
C ILE A 39 8.53 10.10 -5.27
N LEU A 40 8.14 11.01 -6.16
CA LEU A 40 7.15 10.76 -7.18
C LEU A 40 7.85 10.34 -8.48
N TRP A 41 7.42 9.22 -9.05
CA TRP A 41 7.80 8.76 -10.39
C TRP A 41 6.78 9.26 -11.39
N TRP A 42 7.15 10.27 -12.17
CA TRP A 42 6.20 10.98 -13.04
C TRP A 42 6.58 10.82 -14.52
N PRO A 43 5.87 10.02 -15.31
CA PRO A 43 6.06 9.98 -16.75
C PRO A 43 5.76 11.35 -17.36
N THR A 44 6.68 11.87 -18.21
CA THR A 44 6.57 13.24 -18.76
C THR A 44 5.33 13.47 -19.60
N GLN A 45 4.74 12.41 -20.13
CA GLN A 45 3.53 12.47 -20.97
C GLN A 45 2.23 12.26 -20.17
N GLN A 46 2.29 12.11 -18.85
CA GLN A 46 1.12 11.90 -18.00
C GLN A 46 0.87 13.12 -17.11
N ASN A 47 -0.40 13.33 -16.75
CA ASN A 47 -0.80 14.42 -15.86
C ASN A 47 -0.75 14.05 -14.37
N ALA A 48 -0.27 12.86 -14.07
CA ALA A 48 -0.21 12.35 -12.71
C ALA A 48 0.97 11.37 -12.54
N PRO A 49 1.52 11.20 -11.31
CA PRO A 49 2.63 10.28 -11.09
C PRO A 49 2.20 8.82 -11.32
N LEU A 50 3.08 8.00 -11.83
CA LEU A 50 2.89 6.57 -11.95
C LEU A 50 2.80 5.93 -10.56
N LEU A 51 3.69 6.37 -9.66
CA LEU A 51 3.75 5.91 -8.28
C LEU A 51 4.42 6.94 -7.37
N SER A 52 4.20 6.76 -6.07
CA SER A 52 4.92 7.44 -4.99
C SER A 52 5.72 6.41 -4.18
N LEU A 53 6.96 6.74 -3.88
CA LEU A 53 7.82 6.00 -2.97
C LEU A 53 8.01 6.83 -1.68
N MET A 54 7.83 6.20 -0.54
CA MET A 54 8.07 6.79 0.78
C MET A 54 9.08 5.94 1.54
N HIS A 55 10.03 6.58 2.19
CA HIS A 55 10.88 5.94 3.18
C HIS A 55 10.15 5.95 4.54
N LEU A 56 10.08 4.81 5.18
CA LEU A 56 9.51 4.63 6.51
C LEU A 56 10.64 4.44 7.54
N ALA A 57 10.32 4.52 8.83
CA ALA A 57 11.26 4.21 9.88
C ALA A 57 11.83 2.79 9.74
N ASP A 58 13.02 2.56 10.38
CA ASP A 58 13.68 1.25 10.43
C ASP A 58 13.92 0.60 9.06
N SER A 59 14.35 1.39 8.08
CA SER A 59 14.62 0.97 6.71
C SER A 59 13.38 0.39 5.98
N GLY A 60 12.18 0.76 6.45
CA GLY A 60 10.93 0.46 5.77
C GLY A 60 10.77 1.30 4.50
N PHE A 61 10.00 0.79 3.56
CA PHE A 61 9.52 1.56 2.42
C PHE A 61 8.04 1.29 2.15
N LEU A 62 7.40 2.24 1.50
CA LEU A 62 6.06 2.09 0.96
C LEU A 62 6.04 2.65 -0.45
N VAL A 63 5.59 1.84 -1.40
CA VAL A 63 5.26 2.24 -2.77
C VAL A 63 3.75 2.27 -2.91
N VAL A 64 3.20 3.33 -3.48
CA VAL A 64 1.76 3.47 -3.73
C VAL A 64 1.54 3.99 -5.13
N ASP A 65 0.59 3.41 -5.87
CA ASP A 65 0.12 3.97 -7.14
C ASP A 65 -1.13 4.85 -6.92
N GLN A 66 -1.61 5.50 -7.98
CA GLN A 66 -2.77 6.39 -7.92
C GLN A 66 -4.10 5.68 -7.62
N ARG A 67 -4.18 4.38 -7.83
CA ARG A 67 -5.39 3.57 -7.63
C ARG A 67 -5.44 2.98 -6.24
N GLY A 68 -4.38 3.18 -5.43
CA GLY A 68 -4.26 2.67 -4.08
C GLY A 68 -3.56 1.32 -3.98
N PHE A 69 -3.10 0.72 -5.08
CA PHE A 69 -2.23 -0.44 -4.97
C PHE A 69 -0.94 -0.05 -4.25
N TYR A 70 -0.48 -0.91 -3.35
CA TYR A 70 0.71 -0.63 -2.56
C TYR A 70 1.60 -1.86 -2.38
N ASP A 71 2.87 -1.59 -2.10
CA ASP A 71 3.88 -2.57 -1.74
C ASP A 71 4.78 -2.02 -0.64
N SER A 72 5.22 -2.88 0.26
CA SER A 72 6.10 -2.54 1.37
C SER A 72 6.91 -3.76 1.80
N ASN A 73 8.13 -3.53 2.29
CA ASN A 73 8.89 -4.60 2.96
C ASN A 73 8.40 -4.87 4.39
N ARG A 74 7.42 -4.09 4.90
CA ARG A 74 6.81 -4.25 6.22
C ARG A 74 5.29 -4.05 6.14
N PRO A 75 4.57 -4.86 5.35
CA PRO A 75 3.17 -4.61 5.02
C PRO A 75 2.22 -4.67 6.23
N GLY A 76 2.61 -5.25 7.35
CA GLY A 76 1.84 -5.30 8.60
C GLY A 76 2.22 -4.24 9.63
N ASP A 77 3.00 -3.21 9.25
CA ASP A 77 3.45 -2.15 10.17
C ASP A 77 3.72 -0.85 9.41
N ILE A 78 2.65 -0.18 9.00
CA ILE A 78 2.71 1.08 8.25
C ILE A 78 1.83 2.14 8.94
N PRO A 79 2.21 2.60 10.14
CA PRO A 79 1.35 3.49 10.93
C PRO A 79 1.21 4.90 10.34
N ALA A 80 2.11 5.29 9.44
CA ALA A 80 2.16 6.64 8.88
C ALA A 80 1.14 6.89 7.76
N VAL A 81 0.49 5.83 7.25
CA VAL A 81 -0.44 5.91 6.10
C VAL A 81 -1.72 5.16 6.41
N SER A 82 -2.84 5.74 5.99
CA SER A 82 -4.16 5.20 6.26
C SER A 82 -5.07 5.40 5.06
N TRP A 83 -6.05 4.54 4.91
CA TRP A 83 -7.17 4.78 4.03
C TRP A 83 -8.10 5.81 4.62
N VAL A 84 -8.47 6.81 3.83
CA VAL A 84 -9.49 7.80 4.18
C VAL A 84 -10.54 7.80 3.07
N MET A 85 -11.75 7.39 3.42
CA MET A 85 -12.85 7.31 2.47
C MET A 85 -13.57 8.65 2.36
N ALA A 86 -13.97 9.03 1.14
CA ALA A 86 -14.59 10.33 0.88
C ALA A 86 -15.93 10.51 1.62
N ASP A 87 -16.66 9.43 1.85
CA ASP A 87 -17.93 9.40 2.58
C ASP A 87 -17.75 9.35 4.11
N GLU A 88 -16.58 8.91 4.60
CA GLU A 88 -16.22 8.88 6.04
C GLU A 88 -14.84 9.53 6.30
N PRO A 89 -14.64 10.82 5.99
CA PRO A 89 -13.31 11.44 6.01
C PRO A 89 -12.68 11.57 7.41
N ARG A 90 -13.44 11.30 8.46
CA ARG A 90 -12.95 11.32 9.85
C ARG A 90 -12.54 9.96 10.37
N LYS A 91 -12.76 8.89 9.60
CA LYS A 91 -12.42 7.53 9.97
C LYS A 91 -11.26 7.04 9.11
N ALA A 92 -10.07 7.04 9.69
CA ALA A 92 -8.90 6.43 9.07
C ALA A 92 -8.92 4.92 9.31
N LEU A 93 -8.68 4.15 8.25
CA LEU A 93 -8.51 2.70 8.32
C LEU A 93 -7.04 2.36 8.05
N PRO A 94 -6.45 1.38 8.74
CA PRO A 94 -5.08 0.97 8.48
C PRO A 94 -4.96 0.35 7.08
N LEU A 95 -3.74 0.36 6.52
CA LEU A 95 -3.52 -0.19 5.16
C LEU A 95 -3.91 -1.66 5.06
N GLU A 96 -3.71 -2.41 6.14
CA GLU A 96 -4.02 -3.83 6.25
C GLU A 96 -5.51 -4.13 6.07
N ALA A 97 -6.39 -3.16 6.29
CA ALA A 97 -7.85 -3.34 6.14
C ALA A 97 -8.24 -3.83 4.73
N PHE A 98 -7.48 -3.43 3.71
CA PHE A 98 -7.72 -3.83 2.32
C PHE A 98 -6.50 -4.50 1.68
N MET A 99 -5.66 -5.14 2.50
CA MET A 99 -4.45 -5.81 2.03
C MET A 99 -4.74 -6.87 0.98
N ARG A 100 -5.82 -7.63 1.11
CA ARG A 100 -6.22 -8.66 0.16
C ARG A 100 -6.30 -8.14 -1.27
N ASP A 101 -6.89 -6.96 -1.43
CA ASP A 101 -7.24 -6.41 -2.74
C ASP A 101 -6.18 -5.46 -3.29
N PHE A 102 -5.44 -4.78 -2.41
CA PHE A 102 -4.56 -3.67 -2.81
C PHE A 102 -3.08 -3.91 -2.57
N TYR A 103 -2.69 -4.90 -1.77
CA TYR A 103 -1.28 -5.22 -1.59
C TYR A 103 -0.74 -6.01 -2.78
N GLN A 104 0.28 -5.48 -3.43
CA GLN A 104 0.86 -6.02 -4.67
C GLN A 104 2.38 -6.15 -4.52
N PRO A 105 2.89 -7.32 -4.11
CA PRO A 105 4.34 -7.54 -4.02
C PRO A 105 5.05 -7.24 -5.34
N GLY A 106 6.18 -6.52 -5.26
CA GLY A 106 6.97 -6.13 -6.42
C GLY A 106 6.35 -4.99 -7.25
N LEU A 107 5.38 -4.25 -6.70
CA LEU A 107 4.62 -3.21 -7.40
C LEU A 107 5.51 -2.23 -8.17
N PHE A 108 6.61 -1.78 -7.57
CA PHE A 108 7.53 -0.84 -8.20
C PHE A 108 8.05 -1.35 -9.54
N GLY A 109 8.59 -2.57 -9.56
CA GLY A 109 9.14 -3.19 -10.77
C GLY A 109 8.08 -3.48 -11.82
N ARG A 110 6.91 -3.95 -11.39
CA ARG A 110 5.76 -4.28 -12.26
C ARG A 110 5.25 -3.05 -13.00
N LEU A 111 5.06 -1.94 -12.29
CA LEU A 111 4.62 -0.68 -12.90
C LEU A 111 5.66 -0.09 -13.85
N LEU A 112 6.96 -0.15 -13.50
CA LEU A 112 8.03 0.29 -14.41
C LEU A 112 8.15 -0.57 -15.67
N ALA A 113 7.81 -1.85 -15.57
CA ALA A 113 7.71 -2.75 -16.72
C ALA A 113 6.46 -2.50 -17.58
N GLY A 114 5.56 -1.60 -17.17
CA GLY A 114 4.34 -1.25 -17.89
C GLY A 114 3.18 -2.19 -17.62
N GLU A 115 3.20 -2.96 -16.54
CA GLU A 115 2.10 -3.83 -16.17
C GLU A 115 0.86 -3.01 -15.80
N ILE A 116 -0.30 -3.43 -16.31
CA ILE A 116 -1.60 -2.84 -16.01
C ILE A 116 -2.32 -3.72 -14.99
N LEU A 117 -2.35 -3.28 -13.74
CA LEU A 117 -3.08 -3.96 -12.69
C LEU A 117 -4.58 -3.68 -12.83
N GLN A 118 -5.41 -4.68 -12.58
CA GLN A 118 -6.86 -4.53 -12.57
C GLN A 118 -7.34 -4.28 -11.14
N LEU A 119 -8.24 -3.31 -10.97
CA LEU A 119 -8.90 -3.11 -9.69
C LEU A 119 -9.85 -4.28 -9.42
N PRO A 120 -9.75 -4.95 -8.28
CA PRO A 120 -10.61 -6.09 -7.95
C PRO A 120 -12.05 -5.66 -7.72
N THR A 121 -12.25 -4.45 -7.22
CA THR A 121 -13.55 -3.86 -6.90
C THR A 121 -13.45 -2.33 -6.85
N THR A 122 -14.58 -1.65 -6.78
CA THR A 122 -14.57 -0.21 -6.53
C THR A 122 -14.38 0.09 -5.04
N LEU A 123 -13.77 1.24 -4.71
CA LEU A 123 -13.56 1.63 -3.31
C LEU A 123 -14.87 1.76 -2.51
N SER A 124 -15.98 2.05 -3.20
CA SER A 124 -17.31 2.11 -2.56
C SER A 124 -17.83 0.74 -2.13
N ASP A 125 -17.41 -0.33 -2.80
CA ASP A 125 -17.94 -1.67 -2.59
C ASP A 125 -17.10 -2.48 -1.59
N LEU A 126 -16.00 -1.89 -1.08
CA LEU A 126 -15.15 -2.53 -0.09
C LEU A 126 -15.87 -2.74 1.23
N ASN A 127 -15.77 -3.94 1.77
CA ASN A 127 -16.24 -4.23 3.11
C ASN A 127 -15.34 -3.54 4.15
N ARG A 128 -15.90 -2.61 4.90
CA ARG A 128 -15.20 -1.77 5.89
C ARG A 128 -15.44 -2.20 7.32
N VAL A 129 -16.13 -3.31 7.53
CA VAL A 129 -16.40 -3.87 8.86
C VAL A 129 -15.27 -4.84 9.20
N PRO A 130 -14.34 -4.48 10.10
CA PRO A 130 -13.28 -5.39 10.49
C PRO A 130 -13.82 -6.49 11.39
N PRO A 131 -13.33 -7.73 11.26
CA PRO A 131 -13.60 -8.77 12.25
C PRO A 131 -12.93 -8.42 13.58
N LYS A 132 -13.44 -9.00 14.67
CA LYS A 132 -12.75 -8.92 15.95
C LYS A 132 -11.73 -10.05 16.04
N VAL A 133 -10.49 -9.71 16.31
CA VAL A 133 -9.38 -10.66 16.40
C VAL A 133 -8.73 -10.56 17.77
N ASP A 134 -8.67 -11.68 18.48
CA ASP A 134 -8.03 -11.79 19.80
C ASP A 134 -6.95 -12.88 19.77
N ILE A 135 -5.72 -12.56 20.20
CA ILE A 135 -4.69 -13.58 20.45
C ILE A 135 -4.97 -14.21 21.81
N VAL A 136 -5.37 -15.47 21.79
CA VAL A 136 -5.75 -16.22 23.01
C VAL A 136 -4.52 -16.73 23.74
N SER A 137 -3.54 -17.29 23.01
CA SER A 137 -2.27 -17.74 23.60
C SER A 137 -1.12 -17.70 22.59
N VAL A 138 0.09 -17.57 23.12
CA VAL A 138 1.36 -17.71 22.39
C VAL A 138 2.24 -18.67 23.19
N GLU A 139 2.55 -19.82 22.60
CA GLU A 139 3.37 -20.86 23.22
C GLU A 139 4.66 -21.05 22.43
N THR A 140 5.81 -20.84 23.06
CA THR A 140 7.10 -21.10 22.44
C THR A 140 7.41 -22.59 22.51
N GLN A 141 7.73 -23.21 21.39
CA GLN A 141 8.10 -24.61 21.29
C GLN A 141 9.62 -24.78 21.42
N SER A 142 10.06 -26.00 21.83
CA SER A 142 11.49 -26.34 22.01
C SER A 142 12.30 -26.28 20.70
N ASN A 143 11.65 -26.34 19.54
CA ASN A 143 12.26 -26.23 18.21
C ASN A 143 12.41 -24.76 17.71
N GLY A 144 12.15 -23.76 18.56
CA GLY A 144 12.21 -22.35 18.21
C GLY A 144 10.99 -21.82 17.45
N LYS A 145 9.97 -22.65 17.22
CA LYS A 145 8.69 -22.23 16.65
C LYS A 145 7.77 -21.71 17.74
N ALA A 146 6.82 -20.88 17.36
CA ALA A 146 5.74 -20.44 18.23
C ALA A 146 4.41 -21.01 17.73
N ARG A 147 3.58 -21.48 18.67
CA ARG A 147 2.17 -21.79 18.40
C ARG A 147 1.36 -20.59 18.86
N ILE A 148 0.58 -20.03 17.95
CA ILE A 148 -0.29 -18.88 18.22
C ILE A 148 -1.73 -19.36 18.07
N THR A 149 -2.54 -19.20 19.13
CA THR A 149 -3.98 -19.47 19.06
C THR A 149 -4.70 -18.14 18.92
N VAL A 150 -5.46 -18.00 17.85
CA VAL A 150 -6.21 -16.79 17.52
C VAL A 150 -7.69 -17.13 17.53
N LYS A 151 -8.49 -16.25 18.12
CA LYS A 151 -9.94 -16.25 18.02
C LYS A 151 -10.37 -15.14 17.08
N VAL A 152 -11.14 -15.49 16.07
CA VAL A 152 -11.71 -14.54 15.12
C VAL A 152 -13.23 -14.58 15.27
N GLU A 153 -13.84 -13.42 15.47
CA GLU A 153 -15.30 -13.29 15.62
C GLU A 153 -15.84 -12.39 14.49
N ASP A 154 -16.88 -12.86 13.83
CA ASP A 154 -17.63 -12.06 12.87
C ASP A 154 -18.35 -10.91 13.60
N VAL A 155 -18.30 -9.73 13.00
CA VAL A 155 -18.93 -8.51 13.54
C VAL A 155 -20.02 -8.06 12.57
N GLN A 156 -21.22 -7.85 13.13
CA GLN A 156 -22.34 -7.28 12.39
C GLN A 156 -22.13 -5.77 12.26
N GLY A 157 -21.93 -5.27 11.06
CA GLY A 157 -21.98 -3.85 10.75
C GLY A 157 -23.39 -3.40 10.33
N ALA A 158 -23.54 -2.12 10.02
CA ALA A 158 -24.83 -1.55 9.62
C ALA A 158 -25.37 -2.12 8.30
N SER A 159 -24.47 -2.45 7.37
CA SER A 159 -24.81 -2.89 6.00
C SER A 159 -24.13 -4.18 5.57
N ALA A 160 -23.20 -4.72 6.34
CA ALA A 160 -22.48 -5.95 6.01
C ALA A 160 -21.95 -6.64 7.27
N HIS A 161 -21.66 -7.93 7.15
CA HIS A 161 -20.86 -8.67 8.14
C HIS A 161 -19.37 -8.52 7.80
N SER A 162 -18.51 -8.58 8.82
CA SER A 162 -17.05 -8.49 8.60
C SER A 162 -16.51 -9.63 7.76
N GLY A 163 -17.03 -10.83 7.98
CA GLY A 163 -16.42 -12.05 7.49
C GLY A 163 -15.06 -12.34 8.16
N ALA A 164 -14.48 -13.49 7.88
CA ALA A 164 -13.11 -13.85 8.25
C ALA A 164 -12.62 -14.87 7.23
N GLU A 165 -11.98 -14.40 6.17
CA GLU A 165 -11.55 -15.28 5.09
C GLU A 165 -10.06 -15.63 5.17
N ASP A 166 -9.22 -14.66 5.55
CA ASP A 166 -7.78 -14.77 5.57
C ASP A 166 -7.22 -14.35 6.92
N VAL A 167 -6.52 -15.23 7.61
CA VAL A 167 -5.75 -14.86 8.81
C VAL A 167 -4.28 -14.73 8.42
N ARG A 168 -3.71 -13.55 8.65
CA ARG A 168 -2.31 -13.25 8.38
C ARG A 168 -1.59 -12.92 9.67
N VAL A 169 -0.45 -13.55 9.89
CA VAL A 169 0.38 -13.32 11.08
C VAL A 169 1.63 -12.56 10.66
N PHE A 170 1.83 -11.40 11.27
CA PHE A 170 3.01 -10.57 11.05
C PHE A 170 3.91 -10.58 12.28
N ARG A 171 5.22 -10.63 12.03
CA ARG A 171 6.25 -10.44 13.04
C ARG A 171 7.16 -9.30 12.60
N ASN A 172 7.25 -8.22 13.39
CA ASN A 172 8.03 -7.03 13.05
C ASN A 172 7.69 -6.47 11.65
N GLY A 173 6.41 -6.49 11.28
CA GLY A 173 5.91 -6.00 9.99
C GLY A 173 6.07 -6.97 8.81
N GLN A 174 6.73 -8.12 9.00
CA GLN A 174 6.88 -9.15 7.96
C GLN A 174 5.84 -10.25 8.12
N LEU A 175 5.24 -10.69 7.01
CA LEU A 175 4.31 -11.81 6.98
C LEU A 175 5.07 -13.10 7.31
N VAL A 176 4.66 -13.80 8.37
CA VAL A 176 5.30 -15.04 8.85
C VAL A 176 4.34 -16.23 8.93
N GLY A 177 3.06 -16.01 8.68
CA GLY A 177 2.06 -17.07 8.65
C GLY A 177 0.79 -16.62 7.95
N PHE A 178 0.11 -17.58 7.33
CA PHE A 178 -1.12 -17.37 6.59
C PHE A 178 -2.05 -18.58 6.83
N TYR A 179 -3.37 -18.34 6.95
CA TYR A 179 -4.37 -19.39 7.05
C TYR A 179 -5.63 -18.98 6.26
N PRO A 180 -6.25 -19.88 5.48
CA PRO A 180 -5.76 -21.24 5.20
C PRO A 180 -4.45 -21.23 4.43
N GLU A 181 -3.58 -22.20 4.72
CA GLU A 181 -2.39 -22.43 3.91
C GLU A 181 -2.84 -22.82 2.50
N ASN A 182 -2.48 -22.04 1.51
CA ASN A 182 -2.64 -22.45 0.13
C ASN A 182 -1.63 -23.58 -0.16
N ASP A 183 -2.11 -24.71 -0.71
CA ASP A 183 -1.27 -25.83 -1.14
C ASP A 183 -0.31 -25.37 -2.25
N GLY A 184 0.75 -24.68 -1.93
CA GLY A 184 1.75 -24.20 -2.89
C GLY A 184 2.68 -23.09 -2.40
N ASP A 185 2.31 -22.36 -1.36
CA ASP A 185 3.15 -21.29 -0.79
C ASP A 185 3.76 -21.75 0.54
N ALA A 186 4.84 -22.54 0.45
CA ALA A 186 5.75 -22.68 1.57
C ALA A 186 6.52 -21.36 1.71
N LEU A 187 6.22 -20.60 2.75
CA LEU A 187 7.01 -19.44 3.19
C LEU A 187 8.36 -19.91 3.75
#